data_0549318b9fe15ad1a57f11ab40d2b80e
#
_entry.id   0549318b9fe15ad1a57f11ab40d2b80e
#
_cell.length_a   1.000
_cell.length_b   1.000
_cell.length_c   1.000
_cell.angle_alpha   90.00
_cell.angle_beta   90.00
_cell.angle_gamma   90.00
#
_symmetry.space_group_name_H-M   'P 1'
#
loop_
_entity.id
_entity.type
_entity.pdbx_description
1 polymer ?
#
loop_
_entity_poly.entity_id
_entity_poly.type
_entity_poly.pdbx_seq_one_letter_code
_entity_poly.pdbx_strand_id
1 'polypeptide(L)'
;IKYGRQTYDYQEGTIVCFAPGQTAETNPTTDKVQVNAHGILFHPDLLRGTSLGKNIKKYTFFSYEVNEALHLSEEERSIVMDCLKIIRMELEHGVDKHSKTLLVNHIELLLNYCMRFYERQFITRGKTNRDVLTRFENLLDEYFESTLAEQDGLPTVKYFADKLCLSSNYFGDMFKKETGKSPQEYIQEKVIELAKERISGTAD
;
A
#
# COMPACT_ATOMS: atom_id res chain seq x y z
N ILE A 1 -17.82 5.89 2.94
CA ILE A 1 -16.72 6.58 3.67
C ILE A 1 -16.08 7.57 2.71
N LYS A 2 -16.00 8.84 3.09
CA LYS A 2 -15.25 9.84 2.32
C LYS A 2 -13.80 9.83 2.77
N TYR A 3 -12.90 9.68 1.82
CA TYR A 3 -11.47 9.87 2.04
C TYR A 3 -10.94 10.89 1.01
N GLY A 4 -10.53 12.04 1.45
CA GLY A 4 -10.16 13.15 0.59
C GLY A 4 -11.32 13.58 -0.31
N ARG A 5 -11.10 13.66 -1.63
CA ARG A 5 -12.09 14.05 -2.64
C ARG A 5 -12.85 12.87 -3.26
N GLN A 6 -12.55 11.63 -2.90
CA GLN A 6 -13.15 10.44 -3.51
C GLN A 6 -14.09 9.73 -2.52
N THR A 7 -15.21 9.25 -3.05
CA THR A 7 -16.16 8.40 -2.32
C THR A 7 -15.92 6.97 -2.75
N TYR A 8 -15.58 6.09 -1.80
CA TYR A 8 -15.39 4.67 -2.08
C TYR A 8 -16.67 3.91 -1.77
N ASP A 9 -17.12 3.13 -2.74
CA ASP A 9 -18.19 2.18 -2.56
C ASP A 9 -17.62 0.85 -2.06
N TYR A 10 -17.93 0.52 -0.79
CA TYR A 10 -17.47 -0.70 -0.13
C TYR A 10 -18.42 -1.87 -0.33
N GLN A 11 -19.36 -1.80 -1.29
CA GLN A 11 -20.41 -2.80 -1.45
C GLN A 11 -19.86 -4.17 -1.89
N GLU A 12 -18.69 -4.23 -2.50
CA GLU A 12 -18.13 -5.47 -3.08
C GLU A 12 -17.05 -6.15 -2.21
N GLY A 13 -16.85 -5.70 -0.98
CA GLY A 13 -15.80 -6.22 -0.10
C GLY A 13 -14.46 -5.53 -0.29
N THR A 14 -14.06 -4.80 0.73
CA THR A 14 -12.82 -4.01 0.75
C THR A 14 -12.05 -4.32 2.03
N ILE A 15 -10.73 -4.48 1.92
CA ILE A 15 -9.85 -4.62 3.07
C ILE A 15 -9.05 -3.33 3.24
N VAL A 16 -8.99 -2.87 4.49
CA VAL A 16 -8.09 -1.81 4.94
C VAL A 16 -7.23 -2.37 6.06
N CYS A 17 -5.94 -2.15 5.99
CA CYS A 17 -4.98 -2.57 7.01
C CYS A 17 -4.42 -1.34 7.73
N PHE A 18 -4.31 -1.42 9.05
CA PHE A 18 -3.79 -0.34 9.87
C PHE A 18 -2.53 -0.80 10.62
N ALA A 19 -1.48 0.00 10.57
CA ALA A 19 -0.30 -0.19 11.39
C ALA A 19 -0.54 0.30 12.83
N PRO A 20 0.26 -0.15 13.81
CA PRO A 20 0.23 0.40 15.15
C PRO A 20 0.39 1.93 15.15
N GLY A 21 -0.46 2.63 15.90
CA GLY A 21 -0.43 4.10 16.01
C GLY A 21 -1.14 4.87 14.90
N GLN A 22 -1.68 4.21 13.88
CA GLN A 22 -2.57 4.86 12.93
C GLN A 22 -3.97 5.07 13.54
N THR A 23 -4.52 6.26 13.33
CA THR A 23 -5.89 6.59 13.72
C THR A 23 -6.81 6.56 12.50
N ALA A 24 -7.93 5.88 12.63
CA ALA A 24 -8.99 5.92 11.63
C ALA A 24 -10.12 6.79 12.14
N GLU A 25 -10.43 7.87 11.43
CA GLU A 25 -11.62 8.66 11.71
C GLU A 25 -12.77 8.20 10.82
N THR A 26 -13.86 7.79 11.45
CA THR A 26 -15.13 7.59 10.77
C THR A 26 -15.94 8.86 10.93
N ASN A 27 -16.09 9.66 9.87
CA ASN A 27 -17.07 10.73 9.87
C ASN A 27 -18.47 10.09 9.76
N PRO A 28 -19.30 10.20 10.79
CA PRO A 28 -20.69 9.77 10.67
C PRO A 28 -21.38 10.71 9.69
N THR A 29 -21.46 10.33 8.43
CA THR A 29 -22.41 10.93 7.50
C THR A 29 -23.82 10.63 8.00
N THR A 30 -24.70 11.59 7.91
CA THR A 30 -26.07 11.62 8.40
C THR A 30 -26.99 10.50 7.89
N ASP A 31 -26.56 9.70 6.96
CA ASP A 31 -27.26 8.52 6.49
C ASP A 31 -26.81 7.30 7.29
N LYS A 32 -27.78 6.56 7.82
CA LYS A 32 -27.57 5.29 8.55
C LYS A 32 -26.99 4.23 7.59
N VAL A 33 -25.71 4.31 7.30
CA VAL A 33 -25.00 3.27 6.58
C VAL A 33 -24.75 2.13 7.59
N GLN A 34 -25.42 1.02 7.38
CA GLN A 34 -25.18 -0.20 8.16
C GLN A 34 -23.86 -0.82 7.66
N VAL A 35 -22.77 -0.55 8.38
CA VAL A 35 -21.46 -1.12 8.06
C VAL A 35 -21.42 -2.54 8.64
N ASN A 36 -21.38 -3.53 7.76
CA ASN A 36 -21.11 -4.92 8.15
C ASN A 36 -19.61 -5.18 7.98
N ALA A 37 -18.83 -4.89 9.02
CA ALA A 37 -17.38 -5.03 9.00
C ALA A 37 -16.94 -6.23 9.85
N HIS A 38 -16.01 -7.01 9.31
CA HIS A 38 -15.29 -8.07 10.02
C HIS A 38 -13.81 -7.69 10.04
N GLY A 39 -13.11 -8.01 11.12
CA GLY A 39 -11.70 -7.70 11.21
C GLY A 39 -11.00 -8.45 12.32
N ILE A 40 -9.69 -8.41 12.26
CA ILE A 40 -8.82 -8.90 13.33
C ILE A 40 -8.01 -7.74 13.89
N LEU A 41 -7.89 -7.71 15.18
CA LEU A 41 -7.01 -6.84 15.92
C LEU A 41 -6.08 -7.71 16.76
N PHE A 42 -4.78 -7.52 16.62
CA PHE A 42 -3.80 -8.24 17.41
C PHE A 42 -2.71 -7.30 17.92
N HIS A 43 -2.24 -7.60 19.13
CA HIS A 43 -1.13 -6.85 19.72
C HIS A 43 0.20 -7.30 19.09
N PRO A 44 1.16 -6.40 18.83
CA PRO A 44 2.48 -6.76 18.24
C PRO A 44 3.23 -7.84 19.04
N ASP A 45 3.02 -7.94 20.35
CA ASP A 45 3.63 -8.97 21.20
C ASP A 45 3.24 -10.39 20.81
N LEU A 46 2.08 -10.59 20.17
CA LEU A 46 1.70 -11.89 19.61
C LEU A 46 2.74 -12.40 18.63
N LEU A 47 3.32 -11.49 17.86
CA LEU A 47 4.30 -11.80 16.81
C LEU A 47 5.73 -11.93 17.33
N ARG A 48 6.00 -11.57 18.61
CA ARG A 48 7.35 -11.60 19.18
C ARG A 48 7.92 -13.02 19.17
N GLY A 49 9.12 -13.17 18.58
CA GLY A 49 9.83 -14.46 18.47
C GLY A 49 9.35 -15.36 17.32
N THR A 50 8.41 -14.91 16.48
CA THR A 50 7.88 -15.67 15.35
C THR A 50 8.54 -15.25 14.02
N SER A 51 8.40 -16.09 12.98
CA SER A 51 8.82 -15.76 11.60
C SER A 51 8.06 -14.55 11.07
N LEU A 52 6.75 -14.48 11.31
CA LEU A 52 5.91 -13.35 10.91
C LEU A 52 6.40 -12.04 11.54
N GLY A 53 6.74 -12.06 12.85
CA GLY A 53 7.26 -10.87 13.52
C GLY A 53 8.58 -10.35 12.92
N LYS A 54 9.47 -11.25 12.48
CA LYS A 54 10.70 -10.86 11.78
C LYS A 54 10.44 -10.27 10.40
N ASN A 55 9.41 -10.74 9.73
CA ASN A 55 9.10 -10.42 8.33
C ASN A 55 7.91 -9.46 8.15
N ILE A 56 7.34 -8.93 9.23
CA ILE A 56 6.13 -8.08 9.15
C ILE A 56 6.30 -6.88 8.23
N LYS A 57 7.52 -6.35 8.11
CA LYS A 57 7.83 -5.21 7.24
C LYS A 57 7.67 -5.50 5.74
N LYS A 58 7.62 -6.77 5.32
CA LYS A 58 7.36 -7.11 3.92
C LYS A 58 5.92 -6.82 3.47
N TYR A 59 5.00 -6.71 4.43
CA TYR A 59 3.61 -6.37 4.17
C TYR A 59 3.44 -4.85 4.15
N THR A 60 3.89 -4.24 3.07
CA THR A 60 3.94 -2.78 2.84
C THR A 60 2.57 -2.11 2.92
N PHE A 61 1.51 -2.85 2.64
CA PHE A 61 0.12 -2.37 2.67
C PHE A 61 -0.39 -1.94 4.05
N PHE A 62 0.31 -2.26 5.14
CA PHE A 62 0.05 -1.64 6.44
C PHE A 62 0.37 -0.15 6.49
N SER A 63 1.13 0.35 5.52
CA SER A 63 1.50 1.76 5.40
C SER A 63 0.77 2.45 4.24
N TYR A 64 -0.20 1.77 3.61
CA TYR A 64 -1.04 2.36 2.59
C TYR A 64 -2.12 3.24 3.22
N GLU A 65 -2.60 4.19 2.44
CA GLU A 65 -3.72 5.02 2.86
C GLU A 65 -5.07 4.34 2.58
N VAL A 66 -6.13 4.80 3.23
CA VAL A 66 -7.47 4.19 3.09
C VAL A 66 -8.00 4.24 1.66
N ASN A 67 -7.61 5.26 0.89
CA ASN A 67 -7.95 5.38 -0.54
C ASN A 67 -7.21 4.36 -1.43
N GLU A 68 -6.20 3.70 -0.88
CA GLU A 68 -5.42 2.64 -1.53
C GLU A 68 -5.89 1.24 -1.08
N ALA A 69 -7.09 1.15 -0.55
CA ALA A 69 -7.68 -0.07 -0.04
C ALA A 69 -7.71 -1.20 -1.08
N LEU A 70 -7.61 -2.43 -0.59
CA LEU A 70 -7.73 -3.62 -1.42
C LEU A 70 -9.20 -3.91 -1.73
N HIS A 71 -9.53 -3.96 -3.01
CA HIS A 71 -10.85 -4.38 -3.49
C HIS A 71 -10.81 -5.86 -3.85
N LEU A 72 -11.76 -6.62 -3.31
CA LEU A 72 -11.82 -8.07 -3.47
C LEU A 72 -12.83 -8.46 -4.55
N SER A 73 -12.51 -9.52 -5.28
CA SER A 73 -13.52 -10.30 -6.00
C SER A 73 -14.34 -11.16 -5.02
N GLU A 74 -15.46 -11.71 -5.47
CA GLU A 74 -16.30 -12.60 -4.64
C GLU A 74 -15.53 -13.84 -4.16
N GLU A 75 -14.70 -14.42 -5.01
CA GLU A 75 -13.84 -15.54 -4.67
C GLU A 75 -12.80 -15.16 -3.61
N GLU A 76 -12.12 -14.01 -3.79
CA GLU A 76 -11.13 -13.51 -2.85
C GLU A 76 -11.76 -13.16 -1.49
N ARG A 77 -12.97 -12.60 -1.51
CA ARG A 77 -13.75 -12.35 -0.31
C ARG A 77 -14.06 -13.64 0.46
N SER A 78 -14.47 -14.69 -0.25
CA SER A 78 -14.71 -16.00 0.36
C SER A 78 -13.45 -16.52 1.07
N ILE A 79 -12.29 -16.46 0.42
CA ILE A 79 -11.00 -16.87 1.00
C ILE A 79 -10.68 -16.09 2.28
N VAL A 80 -10.86 -14.77 2.25
CA VAL A 80 -10.63 -13.92 3.42
C VAL A 80 -11.57 -14.28 4.57
N MET A 81 -12.84 -14.48 4.27
CA MET A 81 -13.83 -14.87 5.29
C MET A 81 -13.52 -16.23 5.91
N ASP A 82 -13.05 -17.20 5.11
CA ASP A 82 -12.62 -18.50 5.63
C ASP A 82 -11.40 -18.38 6.54
N CYS A 83 -10.42 -17.54 6.19
CA CYS A 83 -9.28 -17.25 7.07
C CYS A 83 -9.74 -16.64 8.41
N LEU A 84 -10.63 -15.65 8.37
CA LEU A 84 -11.17 -15.02 9.58
C LEU A 84 -11.96 -16.00 10.42
N LYS A 85 -12.73 -16.89 9.80
CA LYS A 85 -13.48 -17.95 10.48
C LYS A 85 -12.57 -18.91 11.24
N ILE A 86 -11.46 -19.36 10.63
CA ILE A 86 -10.52 -20.27 11.27
C ILE A 86 -9.82 -19.57 12.44
N ILE A 87 -9.40 -18.33 12.31
CA ILE A 87 -8.82 -17.54 13.39
C ILE A 87 -9.82 -17.43 14.56
N ARG A 88 -11.08 -17.16 14.26
CA ARG A 88 -12.14 -17.07 15.27
C ARG A 88 -12.35 -18.40 16.00
N MET A 89 -12.40 -19.51 15.27
CA MET A 89 -12.53 -20.86 15.86
C MET A 89 -11.38 -21.16 16.81
N GLU A 90 -10.15 -20.79 16.47
CA GLU A 90 -8.98 -20.97 17.35
C GLU A 90 -9.08 -20.11 18.62
N LEU A 91 -9.62 -18.88 18.51
CA LEU A 91 -9.83 -18.01 19.67
C LEU A 91 -10.95 -18.48 20.60
N GLU A 92 -11.95 -19.21 20.07
CA GLU A 92 -13.05 -19.78 20.82
C GLU A 92 -12.65 -21.12 21.52
N HIS A 93 -11.53 -21.71 21.10
CA HIS A 93 -10.96 -22.90 21.73
C HIS A 93 -10.23 -22.53 23.03
N GLY A 94 -10.10 -23.50 23.92
CA GLY A 94 -9.26 -23.35 25.11
C GLY A 94 -7.81 -23.14 24.75
N VAL A 95 -7.15 -22.13 25.33
CA VAL A 95 -5.75 -21.80 25.04
C VAL A 95 -4.83 -22.95 25.48
N ASP A 96 -4.03 -23.43 24.54
CA ASP A 96 -3.00 -24.45 24.78
C ASP A 96 -1.62 -24.02 24.23
N LYS A 97 -0.63 -24.92 24.33
CA LYS A 97 0.75 -24.64 23.87
C LYS A 97 0.89 -24.41 22.36
N HIS A 98 -0.11 -24.76 21.56
CA HIS A 98 -0.12 -24.64 20.10
C HIS A 98 -0.88 -23.41 19.61
N SER A 99 -1.79 -22.86 20.42
CA SER A 99 -2.69 -21.77 20.03
C SER A 99 -1.95 -20.55 19.46
N LYS A 100 -0.85 -20.12 20.09
CA LYS A 100 -0.05 -19.02 19.57
C LYS A 100 0.48 -19.31 18.15
N THR A 101 1.00 -20.52 17.94
CA THR A 101 1.56 -20.92 16.63
C THR A 101 0.48 -20.97 15.55
N LEU A 102 -0.67 -21.55 15.87
CA LEU A 102 -1.80 -21.67 14.97
C LEU A 102 -2.34 -20.29 14.59
N LEU A 103 -2.58 -19.42 15.56
CA LEU A 103 -3.04 -18.04 15.31
C LEU A 103 -2.07 -17.27 14.42
N VAL A 104 -0.76 -17.30 14.72
CA VAL A 104 0.25 -16.60 13.93
C VAL A 104 0.30 -17.12 12.51
N ASN A 105 0.22 -18.45 12.30
CA ASN A 105 0.23 -19.04 10.95
C ASN A 105 -1.00 -18.65 10.15
N HIS A 106 -2.18 -18.61 10.77
CA HIS A 106 -3.41 -18.17 10.09
C HIS A 106 -3.40 -16.69 9.77
N ILE A 107 -2.85 -15.85 10.64
CA ILE A 107 -2.64 -14.42 10.35
C ILE A 107 -1.66 -14.28 9.19
N GLU A 108 -0.53 -14.99 9.20
CA GLU A 108 0.45 -14.94 8.11
C GLU A 108 -0.16 -15.38 6.77
N LEU A 109 -0.99 -16.43 6.78
CA LEU A 109 -1.71 -16.88 5.60
C LEU A 109 -2.64 -15.80 5.04
N LEU A 110 -3.45 -15.17 5.91
CA LEU A 110 -4.33 -14.06 5.53
C LEU A 110 -3.54 -12.90 4.91
N LEU A 111 -2.43 -12.50 5.54
CA LEU A 111 -1.57 -11.41 5.03
C LEU A 111 -0.93 -11.76 3.68
N ASN A 112 -0.54 -13.02 3.47
CA ASN A 112 -0.03 -13.48 2.19
C ASN A 112 -1.10 -13.45 1.09
N TYR A 113 -2.35 -13.78 1.41
CA TYR A 113 -3.47 -13.60 0.47
C TYR A 113 -3.70 -12.12 0.15
N CYS A 114 -3.68 -11.24 1.13
CA CYS A 114 -3.80 -9.79 0.90
C CYS A 114 -2.70 -9.29 -0.05
N MET A 115 -1.45 -9.72 0.15
CA MET A 115 -0.33 -9.36 -0.74
C MET A 115 -0.58 -9.83 -2.17
N ARG A 116 -0.99 -11.09 -2.37
CA ARG A 116 -1.35 -11.64 -3.68
C ARG A 116 -2.48 -10.85 -4.36
N PHE A 117 -3.50 -10.46 -3.60
CA PHE A 117 -4.64 -9.72 -4.12
C PHE A 117 -4.27 -8.27 -4.47
N TYR A 118 -3.37 -7.62 -3.74
CA TYR A 118 -2.80 -6.32 -4.12
C TYR A 118 -2.00 -6.44 -5.43
N GLU A 119 -1.19 -7.47 -5.60
CA GLU A 119 -0.47 -7.70 -6.86
C GLU A 119 -1.43 -7.86 -8.05
N ARG A 120 -2.52 -8.62 -7.88
CA ARG A 120 -3.59 -8.71 -8.88
C ARG A 120 -4.22 -7.35 -9.13
N GLN A 121 -4.51 -6.57 -8.07
CA GLN A 121 -5.12 -5.24 -8.19
C GLN A 121 -4.23 -4.28 -8.99
N PHE A 122 -2.93 -4.29 -8.79
CA PHE A 122 -1.99 -3.50 -9.59
C PHE A 122 -2.07 -3.88 -11.08
N ILE A 123 -2.12 -5.17 -11.41
CA ILE A 123 -2.24 -5.64 -12.79
C ILE A 123 -3.57 -5.19 -13.42
N THR A 124 -4.69 -5.35 -12.71
CA THR A 124 -6.02 -5.03 -13.25
C THR A 124 -6.29 -3.53 -13.39
N ARG A 125 -5.57 -2.70 -12.65
CA ARG A 125 -5.63 -1.23 -12.72
C ARG A 125 -4.62 -0.61 -13.70
N GLY A 126 -4.07 -1.37 -14.62
CA GLY A 126 -2.98 -0.94 -15.49
C GLY A 126 -3.22 0.36 -16.29
N LYS A 127 -4.48 0.70 -16.64
CA LYS A 127 -4.78 2.00 -17.26
C LYS A 127 -4.57 3.15 -16.26
N THR A 128 -5.16 3.03 -15.08
CA THR A 128 -5.03 4.03 -14.00
C THR A 128 -3.56 4.16 -13.56
N ASN A 129 -2.84 3.04 -13.47
CA ASN A 129 -1.43 3.06 -13.12
C ASN A 129 -0.59 3.80 -14.16
N ARG A 130 -0.84 3.58 -15.46
CA ARG A 130 -0.15 4.32 -16.53
C ARG A 130 -0.43 5.82 -16.48
N ASP A 131 -1.67 6.22 -16.16
CA ASP A 131 -2.00 7.63 -15.98
C ASP A 131 -1.21 8.24 -14.81
N VAL A 132 -1.01 7.48 -13.72
CA VAL A 132 -0.16 7.89 -12.59
C VAL A 132 1.30 7.99 -13.00
N LEU A 133 1.82 7.02 -13.78
CA LEU A 133 3.21 7.06 -14.29
C LEU A 133 3.44 8.28 -15.18
N THR A 134 2.56 8.55 -16.12
CA THR A 134 2.66 9.74 -17.00
C THR A 134 2.65 11.03 -16.19
N ARG A 135 1.79 11.13 -15.15
CA ARG A 135 1.79 12.29 -14.26
C ARG A 135 3.08 12.41 -13.46
N PHE A 136 3.64 11.29 -13.01
CA PHE A 136 4.92 11.28 -12.31
C PHE A 136 6.06 11.77 -13.23
N GLU A 137 6.13 11.28 -14.47
CA GLU A 137 7.13 11.69 -15.44
C GLU A 137 7.05 13.21 -15.70
N ASN A 138 5.85 13.73 -15.92
CA ASN A 138 5.66 15.18 -16.08
C ASN A 138 6.12 15.98 -14.85
N LEU A 139 5.76 15.53 -13.65
CA LEU A 139 6.18 16.18 -12.39
C LEU A 139 7.70 16.12 -12.20
N LEU A 140 8.34 15.05 -12.65
CA LEU A 140 9.79 14.88 -12.58
C LEU A 140 10.50 15.85 -13.54
N ASP A 141 10.01 15.96 -14.77
CA ASP A 141 10.52 16.91 -15.75
C ASP A 141 10.32 18.36 -15.27
N GLU A 142 9.12 18.73 -14.82
CA GLU A 142 8.84 20.05 -14.22
C GLU A 142 9.76 20.38 -13.04
N TYR A 143 10.09 19.39 -12.20
CA TYR A 143 11.00 19.59 -11.06
C TYR A 143 12.39 20.01 -11.53
N PHE A 144 12.94 19.33 -12.53
CA PHE A 144 14.29 19.62 -13.05
C PHE A 144 14.37 20.83 -13.98
N GLU A 145 13.25 21.23 -14.61
CA GLU A 145 13.14 22.46 -15.39
C GLU A 145 12.98 23.70 -14.50
N SER A 146 12.49 23.52 -13.29
CA SER A 146 12.29 24.59 -12.31
C SER A 146 13.57 24.87 -11.51
N THR A 147 13.51 25.90 -10.65
CA THR A 147 14.58 26.22 -9.68
C THR A 147 14.58 25.30 -8.45
N LEU A 148 13.63 24.38 -8.32
CA LEU A 148 13.51 23.49 -7.16
C LEU A 148 14.73 22.59 -6.98
N ALA A 149 15.29 22.08 -8.10
CA ALA A 149 16.49 21.25 -8.05
C ALA A 149 17.72 22.00 -7.48
N GLU A 150 17.78 23.32 -7.68
CA GLU A 150 18.86 24.19 -7.18
C GLU A 150 18.63 24.58 -5.71
N GLN A 151 17.38 24.75 -5.30
CA GLN A 151 17.00 25.19 -3.94
C GLN A 151 16.90 24.05 -2.96
N ASP A 152 16.22 22.96 -3.34
CA ASP A 152 15.87 21.85 -2.46
C ASP A 152 16.71 20.58 -2.73
N GLY A 153 17.55 20.58 -3.77
CA GLY A 153 18.38 19.45 -4.16
C GLY A 153 17.61 18.38 -4.92
N LEU A 154 18.00 17.09 -4.72
CA LEU A 154 17.35 15.99 -5.43
C LEU A 154 15.97 15.66 -4.85
N PRO A 155 14.95 15.46 -5.70
CA PRO A 155 13.61 15.16 -5.24
C PRO A 155 13.52 13.78 -4.58
N THR A 156 12.65 13.65 -3.60
CA THR A 156 12.40 12.39 -2.92
C THR A 156 11.18 11.68 -3.51
N VAL A 157 11.12 10.35 -3.35
CA VAL A 157 9.92 9.56 -3.71
C VAL A 157 8.68 10.10 -2.99
N LYS A 158 8.84 10.51 -1.72
CA LYS A 158 7.75 11.10 -0.93
C LYS A 158 7.19 12.38 -1.57
N TYR A 159 8.05 13.27 -2.05
CA TYR A 159 7.61 14.50 -2.73
C TYR A 159 6.64 14.20 -3.88
N PHE A 160 6.97 13.24 -4.73
CA PHE A 160 6.11 12.88 -5.86
C PHE A 160 4.86 12.11 -5.41
N ALA A 161 4.98 11.19 -4.45
CA ALA A 161 3.85 10.49 -3.90
C ALA A 161 2.80 11.46 -3.33
N ASP A 162 3.22 12.46 -2.55
CA ASP A 162 2.34 13.50 -2.01
C ASP A 162 1.65 14.29 -3.14
N LYS A 163 2.39 14.67 -4.21
CA LYS A 163 1.82 15.35 -5.39
C LYS A 163 0.80 14.49 -6.16
N LEU A 164 1.01 13.19 -6.16
CA LEU A 164 0.11 12.21 -6.79
C LEU A 164 -1.06 11.80 -5.88
N CYS A 165 -1.10 12.28 -4.63
CA CYS A 165 -2.06 11.89 -3.60
C CYS A 165 -2.03 10.39 -3.30
N LEU A 166 -0.81 9.83 -3.20
CA LEU A 166 -0.53 8.43 -2.89
C LEU A 166 0.42 8.34 -1.70
N SER A 167 0.35 7.22 -0.96
CA SER A 167 1.39 6.88 -0.02
C SER A 167 2.69 6.48 -0.74
N SER A 168 3.85 6.79 -0.14
CA SER A 168 5.14 6.44 -0.74
C SER A 168 5.30 4.95 -1.00
N ASN A 169 4.74 4.11 -0.12
CA ASN A 169 4.83 2.66 -0.25
C ASN A 169 3.93 2.13 -1.37
N TYR A 170 2.68 2.59 -1.46
CA TYR A 170 1.78 2.21 -2.55
C TYR A 170 2.35 2.66 -3.91
N PHE A 171 2.80 3.91 -4.00
CA PHE A 171 3.43 4.42 -5.21
C PHE A 171 4.67 3.58 -5.59
N GLY A 172 5.53 3.25 -4.61
CA GLY A 172 6.71 2.42 -4.82
C GLY A 172 6.38 1.02 -5.35
N ASP A 173 5.43 0.34 -4.73
CA ASP A 173 5.02 -1.02 -5.10
C ASP A 173 4.34 -1.05 -6.47
N MET A 174 3.43 -0.11 -6.74
CA MET A 174 2.76 0.07 -8.03
C MET A 174 3.77 0.38 -9.14
N PHE A 175 4.66 1.35 -8.91
CA PHE A 175 5.67 1.78 -9.87
C PHE A 175 6.63 0.63 -10.23
N LYS A 176 7.12 -0.09 -9.21
CA LYS A 176 7.99 -1.25 -9.42
C LYS A 176 7.30 -2.37 -10.20
N LYS A 177 6.00 -2.58 -9.97
CA LYS A 177 5.22 -3.57 -10.70
C LYS A 177 5.07 -3.22 -12.18
N GLU A 178 4.86 -1.93 -12.50
CA GLU A 178 4.65 -1.48 -13.88
C GLU A 178 5.96 -1.32 -14.67
N THR A 179 7.05 -0.89 -14.01
CA THR A 179 8.31 -0.52 -14.68
C THR A 179 9.46 -1.49 -14.44
N GLY A 180 9.34 -2.38 -13.45
CA GLY A 180 10.41 -3.26 -13.01
C GLY A 180 11.49 -2.59 -12.13
N LYS A 181 11.41 -1.26 -11.92
CA LYS A 181 12.36 -0.46 -11.13
C LYS A 181 11.64 0.26 -10.00
N SER A 182 12.37 0.62 -8.94
CA SER A 182 11.82 1.50 -7.93
C SER A 182 11.76 2.96 -8.43
N PRO A 183 10.85 3.81 -7.90
CA PRO A 183 10.84 5.23 -8.23
C PRO A 183 12.17 5.93 -7.92
N GLN A 184 12.85 5.51 -6.86
CA GLN A 184 14.16 6.05 -6.49
C GLN A 184 15.23 5.76 -7.55
N GLU A 185 15.28 4.53 -8.06
CA GLU A 185 16.19 4.15 -9.15
C GLU A 185 15.89 4.96 -10.42
N TYR A 186 14.62 5.13 -10.74
CA TYR A 186 14.20 5.92 -11.91
C TYR A 186 14.61 7.41 -11.79
N ILE A 187 14.40 8.02 -10.63
CA ILE A 187 14.85 9.39 -10.36
C ILE A 187 16.37 9.51 -10.52
N GLN A 188 17.13 8.57 -9.98
CA GLN A 188 18.60 8.57 -10.08
C GLN A 188 19.08 8.44 -11.54
N GLU A 189 18.47 7.56 -12.33
CA GLU A 189 18.77 7.42 -13.76
C GLU A 189 18.53 8.74 -14.50
N LYS A 190 17.39 9.41 -14.25
CA LYS A 190 17.07 10.71 -14.88
C LYS A 190 18.09 11.79 -14.50
N VAL A 191 18.52 11.84 -13.25
CA VAL A 191 19.57 12.78 -12.80
C VAL A 191 20.87 12.55 -13.55
N ILE A 192 21.27 11.28 -13.71
CA ILE A 192 22.49 10.93 -14.44
C ILE A 192 22.39 11.32 -15.91
N GLU A 193 21.22 11.12 -16.54
CA GLU A 193 20.95 11.51 -17.92
C GLU A 193 21.08 13.02 -18.11
N LEU A 194 20.39 13.82 -17.28
CA LEU A 194 20.46 15.27 -17.30
C LEU A 194 21.88 15.82 -17.03
N ALA A 195 22.62 15.17 -16.12
CA ALA A 195 24.00 15.55 -15.84
C ALA A 195 24.91 15.32 -17.08
N LYS A 196 24.72 14.20 -17.78
CA LYS A 196 25.47 13.92 -19.02
C LYS A 196 25.14 14.92 -20.14
N GLU A 197 23.88 15.27 -20.33
CA GLU A 197 23.43 16.23 -21.30
C GLU A 197 24.05 17.61 -21.03
N ARG A 198 24.04 18.06 -19.76
CA ARG A 198 24.65 19.36 -19.41
C ARG A 198 26.16 19.39 -19.63
N ILE A 199 26.86 18.28 -19.33
CA ILE A 199 28.31 18.18 -19.55
C ILE A 199 28.62 18.15 -21.05
N SER A 200 27.87 17.42 -21.87
CA SER A 200 28.07 17.35 -23.31
C SER A 200 27.66 18.61 -24.04
N GLY A 201 26.64 19.34 -23.55
CA GLY A 201 26.18 20.59 -24.14
C GLY A 201 27.03 21.83 -23.77
N THR A 202 27.95 21.70 -22.78
CA THR A 202 28.91 22.78 -22.41
C THR A 202 30.27 22.62 -23.07
N ALA A 203 30.43 21.70 -24.01
CA ALA A 203 31.70 21.42 -24.70
C ALA A 203 31.87 22.16 -26.04
N ASP A 204 31.04 23.17 -26.32
CA ASP A 204 31.18 24.09 -27.49
C ASP A 204 31.59 25.51 -27.06
#